data_6b9e965cec3fbd8f4cd7dede4a5f32b8
#
_entry.id   6b9e965cec3fbd8f4cd7dede4a5f32b8
#
_cell.length_a   1.000
_cell.length_b   1.000
_cell.length_c   1.000
_cell.angle_alpha   90.00
_cell.angle_beta   90.00
_cell.angle_gamma   90.00
#
_symmetry.space_group_name_H-M   'P 1'
#
loop_
_entity.id
_entity.type
_entity.pdbx_description
1 polymer ?
#
loop_
_entity_poly.entity_id
_entity_poly.type
_entity_poly.pdbx_seq_one_letter_code
_entity_poly.pdbx_strand_id
1 'polypeptide(L)'
;MNLVEAAARADELARAGDERALSDLRREWDDEVEAAARNADYRIRALAYRAIGQFRYRQKQELLRRGLEDESPAARGAALISLELFGRDHPGDVNAARPRLHELVSHDGNNAVRRLAIACLRHGTAERHTIVLLQGLAEEDGSDKELRAAAARVAAELTKKSRSR
;
A
#
# COMPACT_ATOMS: atom_id res chain seq x y z
N MET A 1 -21.34 -14.51 6.92
CA MET A 1 -19.97 -14.01 6.77
C MET A 1 -20.02 -12.54 6.43
N ASN A 2 -19.20 -11.71 7.07
CA ASN A 2 -19.06 -10.29 6.75
C ASN A 2 -17.80 -10.05 5.90
N LEU A 3 -17.60 -8.81 5.43
CA LEU A 3 -16.47 -8.46 4.57
C LEU A 3 -15.09 -8.75 5.22
N VAL A 4 -14.96 -8.53 6.53
CA VAL A 4 -13.70 -8.78 7.26
C VAL A 4 -13.38 -10.28 7.27
N GLU A 5 -14.38 -11.11 7.55
CA GLU A 5 -14.23 -12.58 7.54
C GLU A 5 -13.94 -13.10 6.14
N ALA A 6 -14.65 -12.58 5.14
CA ALA A 6 -14.42 -12.94 3.74
C ALA A 6 -13.00 -12.55 3.28
N ALA A 7 -12.54 -11.38 3.65
CA ALA A 7 -11.19 -10.92 3.33
C ALA A 7 -10.09 -11.76 4.02
N ALA A 8 -10.31 -12.14 5.27
CA ALA A 8 -9.41 -13.05 5.98
C ALA A 8 -9.35 -14.42 5.31
N ARG A 9 -10.51 -14.95 4.91
CA ARG A 9 -10.57 -16.21 4.16
C ARG A 9 -9.87 -16.13 2.81
N ALA A 10 -10.05 -15.01 2.11
CA ALA A 10 -9.36 -14.76 0.84
C ALA A 10 -7.83 -14.79 1.02
N ASP A 11 -7.32 -14.15 2.07
CA ASP A 11 -5.89 -14.12 2.38
C ASP A 11 -5.34 -15.53 2.66
N GLU A 12 -6.08 -16.36 3.39
CA GLU A 12 -5.74 -17.77 3.63
C GLU A 12 -5.67 -18.56 2.32
N LEU A 13 -6.67 -18.41 1.45
CA LEU A 13 -6.72 -19.07 0.15
C LEU A 13 -5.57 -18.65 -0.75
N ALA A 14 -5.24 -17.36 -0.75
CA ALA A 14 -4.10 -16.83 -1.51
C ALA A 14 -2.78 -17.44 -1.04
N ARG A 15 -2.57 -17.53 0.27
CA ARG A 15 -1.36 -18.14 0.86
C ARG A 15 -1.28 -19.63 0.58
N ALA A 16 -2.41 -20.31 0.53
CA ALA A 16 -2.48 -21.73 0.22
C ALA A 16 -2.34 -22.02 -1.28
N GLY A 17 -2.39 -21.00 -2.14
CA GLY A 17 -2.34 -21.16 -3.59
C GLY A 17 -3.62 -21.70 -4.21
N ASP A 18 -4.74 -21.66 -3.48
CA ASP A 18 -6.04 -22.10 -3.99
C ASP A 18 -6.72 -21.00 -4.83
N GLU A 19 -6.20 -20.81 -6.03
CA GLU A 19 -6.65 -19.76 -6.94
C GLU A 19 -8.11 -19.93 -7.38
N ARG A 20 -8.59 -21.15 -7.49
CA ARG A 20 -9.99 -21.40 -7.88
C ARG A 20 -10.96 -20.91 -6.81
N ALA A 21 -10.76 -21.34 -5.56
CA ALA A 21 -11.60 -20.90 -4.45
C ALA A 21 -11.49 -19.40 -4.21
N LEU A 22 -10.29 -18.83 -4.35
CA LEU A 22 -10.06 -17.39 -4.25
C LEU A 22 -10.81 -16.62 -5.34
N SER A 23 -10.78 -17.09 -6.58
CA SER A 23 -11.51 -16.48 -7.70
C SER A 23 -13.02 -16.50 -7.48
N ASP A 24 -13.56 -17.61 -6.94
CA ASP A 24 -14.99 -17.71 -6.62
C ASP A 24 -15.37 -16.70 -5.53
N LEU A 25 -14.56 -16.59 -4.50
CA LEU A 25 -14.78 -15.66 -3.41
C LEU A 25 -14.70 -14.19 -3.87
N ARG A 26 -13.76 -13.85 -4.78
CA ARG A 26 -13.69 -12.53 -5.41
C ARG A 26 -14.99 -12.15 -6.12
N ARG A 27 -15.55 -13.08 -6.89
CA ARG A 27 -16.80 -12.84 -7.62
C ARG A 27 -17.98 -12.63 -6.67
N GLU A 28 -18.03 -13.41 -5.61
CA GLU A 28 -19.09 -13.31 -4.60
C GLU A 28 -19.09 -11.95 -3.90
N TRP A 29 -17.92 -11.40 -3.60
CA TRP A 29 -17.75 -10.18 -2.79
C TRP A 29 -17.43 -8.92 -3.59
N ASP A 30 -17.41 -8.98 -4.92
CA ASP A 30 -17.03 -7.87 -5.78
C ASP A 30 -17.86 -6.60 -5.52
N ASP A 31 -19.17 -6.71 -5.56
CA ASP A 31 -20.08 -5.58 -5.37
C ASP A 31 -19.99 -4.99 -3.96
N GLU A 32 -19.80 -5.83 -2.97
CA GLU A 32 -19.69 -5.38 -1.58
C GLU A 32 -18.39 -4.63 -1.29
N VAL A 33 -17.28 -5.08 -1.86
CA VAL A 33 -16.01 -4.37 -1.79
C VAL A 33 -16.13 -2.98 -2.45
N GLU A 34 -16.75 -2.92 -3.64
CA GLU A 34 -16.99 -1.65 -4.35
C GLU A 34 -17.86 -0.70 -3.53
N ALA A 35 -18.96 -1.19 -2.96
CA ALA A 35 -19.87 -0.39 -2.15
C ALA A 35 -19.19 0.10 -0.87
N ALA A 36 -18.44 -0.76 -0.18
CA ALA A 36 -17.72 -0.41 1.03
C ALA A 36 -16.64 0.64 0.78
N ALA A 37 -15.93 0.57 -0.35
CA ALA A 37 -14.92 1.56 -0.73
C ALA A 37 -15.50 2.96 -0.97
N ARG A 38 -16.81 3.06 -1.23
CA ARG A 38 -17.54 4.32 -1.45
C ARG A 38 -18.38 4.76 -0.26
N ASN A 39 -18.31 4.05 0.85
CA ASN A 39 -19.10 4.35 2.04
C ASN A 39 -18.72 5.70 2.65
N ALA A 40 -19.69 6.42 3.20
CA ALA A 40 -19.45 7.69 3.87
C ALA A 40 -18.59 7.54 5.13
N ASP A 41 -18.68 6.40 5.80
CA ASP A 41 -17.86 6.09 6.99
C ASP A 41 -16.44 5.66 6.58
N TYR A 42 -15.44 6.44 6.98
CA TYR A 42 -14.04 6.15 6.68
C TYR A 42 -13.58 4.79 7.21
N ARG A 43 -14.16 4.30 8.29
CA ARG A 43 -13.81 3.01 8.89
C ARG A 43 -14.20 1.87 7.94
N ILE A 44 -15.35 2.00 7.28
CA ILE A 44 -15.82 1.03 6.27
C ILE A 44 -14.96 1.13 5.01
N ARG A 45 -14.62 2.35 4.56
CA ARG A 45 -13.69 2.53 3.43
C ARG A 45 -12.32 1.91 3.70
N ALA A 46 -11.78 2.09 4.91
CA ALA A 46 -10.51 1.49 5.31
C ALA A 46 -10.57 -0.05 5.26
N LEU A 47 -11.66 -0.66 5.73
CA LEU A 47 -11.85 -2.11 5.62
C LEU A 47 -11.88 -2.57 4.16
N ALA A 48 -12.54 -1.82 3.28
CA ALA A 48 -12.59 -2.14 1.85
C ALA A 48 -11.21 -2.07 1.20
N TYR A 49 -10.45 -1.00 1.45
CA TYR A 49 -9.09 -0.85 0.90
C TYR A 49 -8.16 -1.95 1.40
N ARG A 50 -8.28 -2.35 2.65
CA ARG A 50 -7.51 -3.46 3.19
C ARG A 50 -7.92 -4.79 2.56
N ALA A 51 -9.23 -5.01 2.38
CA ALA A 51 -9.79 -6.21 1.75
C ALA A 51 -9.26 -6.39 0.32
N ILE A 52 -9.12 -5.31 -0.46
CA ILE A 52 -8.58 -5.38 -1.83
C ILE A 52 -7.23 -6.12 -1.86
N GLY A 53 -6.36 -5.83 -0.93
CA GLY A 53 -5.07 -6.55 -0.81
C GLY A 53 -5.25 -8.00 -0.42
N GLN A 54 -6.09 -8.28 0.56
CA GLN A 54 -6.34 -9.64 1.07
C GLN A 54 -6.96 -10.54 0.01
N PHE A 55 -7.87 -10.03 -0.80
CA PHE A 55 -8.45 -10.73 -1.95
C PHE A 55 -7.52 -10.85 -3.15
N ARG A 56 -6.36 -10.16 -3.14
CA ARG A 56 -5.48 -10.04 -4.32
C ARG A 56 -6.23 -9.46 -5.53
N TYR A 57 -7.06 -8.45 -5.30
CA TYR A 57 -7.86 -7.76 -6.32
C TYR A 57 -7.01 -6.73 -7.09
N ARG A 58 -6.03 -7.17 -7.85
CA ARG A 58 -5.19 -6.25 -8.63
C ARG A 58 -5.97 -5.45 -9.68
N GLN A 59 -7.10 -5.97 -10.16
CA GLN A 59 -7.99 -5.24 -11.08
C GLN A 59 -8.66 -4.01 -10.45
N LYS A 60 -8.63 -3.89 -9.13
CA LYS A 60 -9.21 -2.74 -8.39
C LYS A 60 -8.16 -1.66 -8.04
N GLN A 61 -7.15 -1.51 -8.87
CA GLN A 61 -6.10 -0.49 -8.71
C GLN A 61 -6.67 0.93 -8.61
N GLU A 62 -7.73 1.23 -9.36
CA GLU A 62 -8.36 2.54 -9.32
C GLU A 62 -8.94 2.86 -7.93
N LEU A 63 -9.54 1.89 -7.26
CA LEU A 63 -10.00 2.06 -5.89
C LEU A 63 -8.84 2.33 -4.93
N LEU A 64 -7.71 1.64 -5.09
CA LEU A 64 -6.52 1.89 -4.28
C LEU A 64 -5.95 3.29 -4.50
N ARG A 65 -5.90 3.76 -5.75
CA ARG A 65 -5.48 5.14 -6.05
C ARG A 65 -6.34 6.16 -5.33
N ARG A 66 -7.65 5.97 -5.34
CA ARG A 66 -8.59 6.81 -4.59
C ARG A 66 -8.34 6.72 -3.08
N GLY A 67 -8.06 5.52 -2.59
CA GLY A 67 -7.72 5.30 -1.18
C GLY A 67 -6.46 6.05 -0.74
N LEU A 68 -5.45 6.14 -1.60
CA LEU A 68 -4.23 6.92 -1.32
C LEU A 68 -4.51 8.43 -1.20
N GLU A 69 -5.63 8.89 -1.71
CA GLU A 69 -6.08 10.29 -1.66
C GLU A 69 -7.22 10.51 -0.67
N ASP A 70 -7.60 9.49 0.10
CA ASP A 70 -8.69 9.57 1.06
C ASP A 70 -8.41 10.64 2.13
N GLU A 71 -9.44 11.35 2.56
CA GLU A 71 -9.33 12.36 3.62
C GLU A 71 -8.93 11.76 4.98
N SER A 72 -9.20 10.48 5.20
CA SER A 72 -8.88 9.76 6.44
C SER A 72 -7.48 9.14 6.38
N PRO A 73 -6.61 9.39 7.38
CA PRO A 73 -5.34 8.70 7.50
C PRO A 73 -5.48 7.18 7.60
N ALA A 74 -6.52 6.70 8.30
CA ALA A 74 -6.80 5.26 8.42
C ALA A 74 -7.08 4.62 7.07
N ALA A 75 -7.87 5.28 6.23
CA ALA A 75 -8.18 4.80 4.89
C ALA A 75 -6.94 4.86 3.98
N ARG A 76 -6.16 5.94 4.01
CA ARG A 76 -4.90 6.04 3.26
C ARG A 76 -3.93 4.93 3.66
N GLY A 77 -3.79 4.68 4.96
CA GLY A 77 -2.94 3.60 5.48
C GLY A 77 -3.38 2.22 5.01
N ALA A 78 -4.68 1.95 5.01
CA ALA A 78 -5.23 0.68 4.53
C ALA A 78 -4.93 0.46 3.05
N ALA A 79 -5.08 1.50 2.21
CA ALA A 79 -4.73 1.43 0.80
C ALA A 79 -3.23 1.17 0.58
N LEU A 80 -2.37 1.80 1.38
CA LEU A 80 -0.92 1.58 1.34
C LEU A 80 -0.54 0.15 1.72
N ILE A 81 -1.18 -0.43 2.72
CA ILE A 81 -0.93 -1.83 3.12
C ILE A 81 -1.26 -2.78 1.96
N SER A 82 -2.37 -2.56 1.26
CA SER A 82 -2.73 -3.35 0.09
C SER A 82 -1.77 -3.16 -1.08
N LEU A 83 -1.35 -1.92 -1.34
CA LEU A 83 -0.37 -1.61 -2.40
C LEU A 83 0.99 -2.25 -2.10
N GLU A 84 1.44 -2.21 -0.86
CA GLU A 84 2.70 -2.86 -0.44
C GLU A 84 2.65 -4.36 -0.68
N LEU A 85 1.52 -4.99 -0.36
CA LEU A 85 1.32 -6.41 -0.58
C LEU A 85 1.41 -6.77 -2.08
N PHE A 86 0.79 -5.98 -2.95
CA PHE A 86 0.89 -6.15 -4.41
C PHE A 86 2.31 -5.92 -4.91
N GLY A 87 2.99 -4.92 -4.38
CA GLY A 87 4.33 -4.52 -4.80
C GLY A 87 5.39 -5.60 -4.61
N ARG A 88 5.19 -6.52 -3.66
CA ARG A 88 6.12 -7.63 -3.41
C ARG A 88 6.31 -8.50 -4.65
N ASP A 89 5.23 -8.79 -5.36
CA ASP A 89 5.25 -9.63 -6.55
C ASP A 89 5.12 -8.84 -7.85
N HIS A 90 4.65 -7.59 -7.77
CA HIS A 90 4.36 -6.74 -8.91
C HIS A 90 4.92 -5.32 -8.70
N PRO A 91 6.26 -5.15 -8.85
CA PRO A 91 6.88 -3.83 -8.67
C PRO A 91 6.29 -2.72 -9.52
N GLY A 92 5.74 -3.06 -10.68
CA GLY A 92 5.06 -2.10 -11.57
C GLY A 92 3.86 -1.41 -10.93
N ASP A 93 3.18 -2.06 -9.99
CA ASP A 93 2.04 -1.47 -9.27
C ASP A 93 2.52 -0.31 -8.37
N VAL A 94 3.67 -0.48 -7.73
CA VAL A 94 4.31 0.58 -6.94
C VAL A 94 4.84 1.69 -7.85
N ASN A 95 5.50 1.32 -8.94
CA ASN A 95 6.04 2.28 -9.90
C ASN A 95 4.95 3.20 -10.47
N ALA A 96 3.77 2.65 -10.75
CA ALA A 96 2.62 3.43 -11.24
C ALA A 96 2.11 4.44 -10.21
N ALA A 97 2.23 4.14 -8.92
CA ALA A 97 1.81 5.01 -7.83
C ALA A 97 2.92 5.93 -7.30
N ARG A 98 4.13 5.83 -7.82
CA ARG A 98 5.32 6.52 -7.28
C ARG A 98 5.13 8.02 -7.06
N PRO A 99 4.60 8.82 -7.99
CA PRO A 99 4.40 10.25 -7.74
C PRO A 99 3.55 10.52 -6.50
N ARG A 100 2.49 9.76 -6.32
CA ARG A 100 1.61 9.89 -5.14
C ARG A 100 2.30 9.42 -3.86
N LEU A 101 3.08 8.34 -3.94
CA LEU A 101 3.87 7.85 -2.79
C LEU A 101 4.89 8.90 -2.34
N HIS A 102 5.57 9.58 -3.27
CA HIS A 102 6.48 10.68 -2.94
C HIS A 102 5.77 11.81 -2.20
N GLU A 103 4.57 12.19 -2.63
CA GLU A 103 3.78 13.21 -1.94
C GLU A 103 3.41 12.77 -0.52
N LEU A 104 2.97 11.53 -0.35
CA LEU A 104 2.62 11.00 0.97
C LEU A 104 3.83 10.95 1.91
N VAL A 105 4.99 10.53 1.42
CA VAL A 105 6.23 10.53 2.20
C VAL A 105 6.60 11.94 2.65
N SER A 106 6.49 12.92 1.75
CA SER A 106 6.96 14.29 1.99
C SER A 106 5.97 15.16 2.76
N HIS A 107 4.66 14.98 2.53
CA HIS A 107 3.65 15.96 2.96
C HIS A 107 2.50 15.41 3.79
N ASP A 108 2.34 14.09 3.94
CA ASP A 108 1.24 13.57 4.75
C ASP A 108 1.39 14.00 6.22
N GLY A 109 0.30 14.46 6.82
CA GLY A 109 0.31 14.91 8.21
C GLY A 109 0.41 13.79 9.24
N ASN A 110 0.28 12.53 8.81
CA ASN A 110 0.31 11.36 9.68
C ASN A 110 1.58 10.55 9.46
N ASN A 111 2.41 10.43 10.50
CA ASN A 111 3.70 9.73 10.38
C ASN A 111 3.56 8.24 10.09
N ALA A 112 2.49 7.58 10.53
CA ALA A 112 2.24 6.17 10.20
C ALA A 112 1.95 6.01 8.69
N VAL A 113 1.18 6.91 8.09
CA VAL A 113 0.94 6.94 6.65
C VAL A 113 2.26 7.15 5.89
N ARG A 114 3.08 8.10 6.34
CA ARG A 114 4.40 8.37 5.74
C ARG A 114 5.29 7.12 5.76
N ARG A 115 5.35 6.40 6.90
CA ARG A 115 6.12 5.14 7.00
C ARG A 115 5.59 4.05 6.08
N LEU A 116 4.28 3.91 5.95
CA LEU A 116 3.68 2.93 5.03
C LEU A 116 3.98 3.25 3.57
N ALA A 117 3.99 4.53 3.19
CA ALA A 117 4.39 4.95 1.85
C ALA A 117 5.86 4.61 1.56
N ILE A 118 6.75 4.81 2.54
CA ILE A 118 8.16 4.40 2.43
C ILE A 118 8.27 2.88 2.24
N ALA A 119 7.48 2.10 2.99
CA ALA A 119 7.46 0.64 2.85
C ALA A 119 7.01 0.19 1.45
N CYS A 120 6.07 0.90 0.83
CA CYS A 120 5.68 0.64 -0.56
C CYS A 120 6.84 0.87 -1.53
N LEU A 121 7.55 1.99 -1.38
CA LEU A 121 8.64 2.39 -2.27
C LEU A 121 9.80 1.38 -2.30
N ARG A 122 10.02 0.62 -1.23
CA ARG A 122 11.06 -0.41 -1.22
C ARG A 122 10.85 -1.52 -2.26
N HIS A 123 9.60 -1.77 -2.66
CA HIS A 123 9.25 -2.82 -3.62
C HIS A 123 9.28 -2.33 -5.08
N GLY A 124 9.31 -1.02 -5.30
CA GLY A 124 9.43 -0.44 -6.64
C GLY A 124 10.83 -0.55 -7.22
N THR A 125 10.96 -0.11 -8.46
CA THR A 125 12.25 0.03 -9.10
C THR A 125 13.11 1.05 -8.34
N ALA A 126 14.39 0.74 -8.16
CA ALA A 126 15.35 1.64 -7.54
C ALA A 126 15.59 2.83 -8.47
N GLU A 127 14.97 3.96 -8.15
CA GLU A 127 15.05 5.19 -8.91
C GLU A 127 15.81 6.24 -8.11
N ARG A 128 16.71 6.96 -8.78
CA ARG A 128 17.56 7.97 -8.13
C ARG A 128 16.76 9.01 -7.36
N HIS A 129 15.68 9.52 -7.95
CA HIS A 129 14.85 10.54 -7.30
C HIS A 129 14.26 10.04 -5.98
N THR A 130 13.77 8.81 -5.96
CA THR A 130 13.26 8.16 -4.74
C THR A 130 14.34 8.03 -3.69
N ILE A 131 15.52 7.56 -4.08
CA ILE A 131 16.67 7.39 -3.17
C ILE A 131 17.06 8.73 -2.54
N VAL A 132 17.21 9.79 -3.35
CA VAL A 132 17.57 11.13 -2.87
C VAL A 132 16.53 11.69 -1.93
N LEU A 133 15.23 11.52 -2.24
CA LEU A 133 14.14 11.96 -1.39
C LEU A 133 14.18 11.28 -0.01
N LEU A 134 14.39 9.98 0.02
CA LEU A 134 14.48 9.21 1.27
C LEU A 134 15.75 9.53 2.07
N GLN A 135 16.87 9.73 1.40
CA GLN A 135 18.11 10.17 2.06
C GLN A 135 17.95 11.55 2.72
N GLY A 136 17.29 12.47 2.03
CA GLY A 136 16.98 13.80 2.58
C GLY A 136 16.09 13.73 3.82
N LEU A 137 15.07 12.88 3.79
CA LEU A 137 14.18 12.67 4.93
C LEU A 137 14.93 12.02 6.11
N ALA A 138 15.83 11.10 5.85
CA ALA A 138 16.62 10.42 6.89
C ALA A 138 17.52 11.40 7.68
N GLU A 139 17.94 12.49 7.04
CA GLU A 139 18.82 13.52 7.61
C GLU A 139 18.05 14.75 8.12
N GLU A 140 16.72 14.77 7.99
CA GLU A 140 15.90 15.93 8.36
C GLU A 140 15.81 16.09 9.87
N ASP A 141 16.40 17.18 10.38
CA ASP A 141 16.33 17.52 11.79
C ASP A 141 14.91 17.86 12.22
N GLY A 142 14.51 17.36 13.40
CA GLY A 142 13.19 17.59 13.97
C GLY A 142 12.08 16.65 13.48
N SER A 143 12.36 15.82 12.48
CA SER A 143 11.42 14.78 12.04
C SER A 143 11.37 13.61 13.03
N ASP A 144 10.26 12.86 13.00
CA ASP A 144 10.08 11.66 13.81
C ASP A 144 11.23 10.66 13.64
N LYS A 145 11.75 10.15 14.74
CA LYS A 145 12.90 9.23 14.74
C LYS A 145 12.63 7.94 13.97
N GLU A 146 11.45 7.35 14.15
CA GLU A 146 11.09 6.10 13.45
C GLU A 146 10.94 6.33 11.94
N LEU A 147 10.39 7.49 11.57
CA LEU A 147 10.27 7.89 10.17
C LEU A 147 11.64 8.04 9.50
N ARG A 148 12.58 8.72 10.16
CA ARG A 148 13.95 8.88 9.66
C ARG A 148 14.66 7.53 9.53
N ALA A 149 14.49 6.65 10.51
CA ALA A 149 15.07 5.31 10.46
C ALA A 149 14.51 4.47 9.31
N ALA A 150 13.21 4.53 9.07
CA ALA A 150 12.57 3.85 7.94
C ALA A 150 13.10 4.38 6.61
N ALA A 151 13.19 5.70 6.46
CA ALA A 151 13.72 6.34 5.25
C ALA A 151 15.18 5.94 4.99
N ALA A 152 16.03 5.95 6.02
CA ALA A 152 17.44 5.55 5.91
C ALA A 152 17.58 4.09 5.46
N ARG A 153 16.80 3.20 6.06
CA ARG A 153 16.82 1.76 5.74
C ARG A 153 16.40 1.50 4.30
N VAL A 154 15.31 2.07 3.85
CA VAL A 154 14.80 1.87 2.49
C VAL A 154 15.71 2.53 1.45
N ALA A 155 16.26 3.72 1.73
CA ALA A 155 17.24 4.36 0.86
C ALA A 155 18.46 3.46 0.66
N ALA A 156 18.97 2.83 1.72
CA ALA A 156 20.10 1.90 1.64
C ALA A 156 19.76 0.65 0.82
N GLU A 157 18.58 0.08 1.03
CA GLU A 157 18.10 -1.09 0.25
C GLU A 157 18.00 -0.76 -1.24
N LEU A 158 17.41 0.38 -1.59
CA LEU A 158 17.27 0.82 -2.98
C LEU A 158 18.62 1.14 -3.62
N THR A 159 19.53 1.75 -2.89
CA THR A 159 20.89 2.02 -3.34
C THR A 159 21.62 0.72 -3.69
N LYS A 160 21.55 -0.27 -2.81
CA LYS A 160 22.12 -1.61 -3.05
C LYS A 160 21.50 -2.27 -4.28
N LYS A 161 20.19 -2.19 -4.42
CA LYS A 161 19.44 -2.74 -5.56
C LYS A 161 19.86 -2.08 -6.89
N SER A 162 20.10 -0.76 -6.90
CA SER A 162 20.54 -0.03 -8.10
C SER A 162 21.94 -0.43 -8.55
N ARG A 163 22.82 -0.80 -7.63
CA ARG A 163 24.20 -1.26 -7.92
C ARG A 163 24.28 -2.70 -8.44
N SER A 164 23.22 -3.48 -8.27
CA SER A 164 23.15 -4.90 -8.68
C SER A 164 22.72 -5.08 -10.15
N ARG A 165 22.51 -3.99 -10.88
CA ARG A 165 22.06 -3.99 -12.29
C ARG A 165 23.25 -3.83 -13.23
#